data_a7684b0c3c78b447b3561ccbec87c59b
#
_entry.id   a7684b0c3c78b447b3561ccbec87c59b
#
_cell.length_a   1.000
_cell.length_b   1.000
_cell.length_c   1.000
_cell.angle_alpha   90.00
_cell.angle_beta   90.00
_cell.angle_gamma   90.00
#
_symmetry.space_group_name_H-M   'P 1'
#
loop_
_entity.id
_entity.type
_entity.pdbx_description
1 polymer ?
#
loop_
_entity_poly.entity_id
_entity_poly.type
_entity_poly.pdbx_seq_one_letter_code
_entity_poly.pdbx_strand_id
1 'polypeptide(L)'
;SVGIRNIHEFTFTDNDGQEVDVLDALEERQPAYIYMSMGMNDVNMCTEEEYINYYQEAISSIQQLCPNSNIIVAGITPVASDSDYTDNAEIRKFNDGLEQMIADLQQPNVVYFDAYSIVADPDTQDMNPDYSGGDGIHLASTVYQELLDAVYPIMDTMPIPDSIRELLQQSDFSAATEETTEETEEETDFDSGADSGNWTDSETYE
;
A
#
# COMPACT_ATOMS: atom_id res chain seq x y z
N SER A 1 16.39 10.00 -15.41
CA SER A 1 15.90 9.17 -14.28
C SER A 1 14.90 9.96 -13.46
N VAL A 2 13.86 9.30 -13.00
CA VAL A 2 12.82 9.91 -12.17
C VAL A 2 13.31 9.98 -10.73
N GLY A 3 13.19 11.17 -10.12
CA GLY A 3 13.44 11.42 -8.72
C GLY A 3 12.32 12.28 -8.14
N ILE A 4 12.34 12.51 -6.83
CA ILE A 4 11.34 13.36 -6.19
C ILE A 4 11.39 14.80 -6.73
N ARG A 5 12.58 15.29 -7.11
CA ARG A 5 12.80 16.63 -7.66
C ARG A 5 12.00 16.92 -8.95
N ASN A 6 11.57 15.88 -9.66
CA ASN A 6 10.84 16.01 -10.92
C ASN A 6 9.56 15.15 -10.96
N ILE A 7 8.92 14.96 -9.82
CA ILE A 7 7.66 14.21 -9.71
C ILE A 7 6.55 14.80 -10.59
N HIS A 8 6.54 16.11 -10.79
CA HIS A 8 5.57 16.83 -11.64
C HIS A 8 5.76 16.59 -13.15
N GLU A 9 6.87 15.95 -13.55
CA GLU A 9 7.17 15.56 -14.93
C GLU A 9 7.11 14.04 -15.11
N PHE A 10 6.71 13.31 -14.04
CA PHE A 10 6.74 11.86 -14.08
C PHE A 10 5.50 11.31 -14.78
N THR A 11 5.75 10.65 -15.92
CA THR A 11 4.75 9.90 -16.67
C THR A 11 5.06 8.41 -16.62
N PHE A 12 4.03 7.60 -16.79
CA PHE A 12 4.13 6.14 -16.94
C PHE A 12 3.19 5.67 -18.04
N THR A 13 3.48 4.49 -18.59
CA THR A 13 2.60 3.88 -19.58
C THR A 13 1.56 3.03 -18.84
N ASP A 14 0.28 3.33 -19.04
CA ASP A 14 -0.82 2.58 -18.47
C ASP A 14 -1.06 1.23 -19.19
N ASN A 15 -2.07 0.48 -18.74
CA ASN A 15 -2.41 -0.82 -19.31
C ASN A 15 -2.92 -0.75 -20.77
N ASP A 16 -3.39 0.41 -21.21
CA ASP A 16 -3.88 0.67 -22.55
C ASP A 16 -2.77 1.19 -23.47
N GLY A 17 -1.53 1.32 -22.95
CA GLY A 17 -0.36 1.77 -23.68
C GLY A 17 -0.28 3.29 -23.83
N GLN A 18 -1.03 4.06 -23.01
CA GLN A 18 -1.02 5.52 -23.03
C GLN A 18 -0.04 6.06 -21.99
N GLU A 19 0.60 7.16 -22.34
CA GLU A 19 1.44 7.91 -21.41
C GLU A 19 0.55 8.79 -20.51
N VAL A 20 0.62 8.58 -19.20
CA VAL A 20 -0.22 9.24 -18.20
C VAL A 20 0.67 9.91 -17.16
N ASP A 21 0.36 11.14 -16.79
CA ASP A 21 1.01 11.85 -15.69
C ASP A 21 0.64 11.20 -14.35
N VAL A 22 1.63 11.04 -13.44
CA VAL A 22 1.41 10.37 -12.16
C VAL A 22 0.44 11.14 -11.26
N LEU A 23 0.51 12.47 -11.26
CA LEU A 23 -0.36 13.29 -10.41
C LEU A 23 -1.79 13.31 -10.94
N ASP A 24 -1.97 13.37 -12.28
CA ASP A 24 -3.28 13.26 -12.92
C ASP A 24 -3.92 11.88 -12.61
N ALA A 25 -3.13 10.81 -12.66
CA ALA A 25 -3.60 9.47 -12.32
C ALA A 25 -3.98 9.34 -10.83
N LEU A 26 -3.26 9.98 -9.93
CA LEU A 26 -3.61 10.02 -8.51
C LEU A 26 -4.92 10.79 -8.29
N GLU A 27 -5.09 11.95 -8.93
CA GLU A 27 -6.30 12.76 -8.83
C GLU A 27 -7.52 11.98 -9.36
N GLU A 28 -7.39 11.28 -10.48
CA GLU A 28 -8.47 10.49 -11.06
C GLU A 28 -8.85 9.28 -10.19
N ARG A 29 -7.84 8.55 -9.67
CA ARG A 29 -8.04 7.26 -8.99
C ARG A 29 -8.37 7.37 -7.51
N GLN A 30 -8.03 8.49 -6.85
CA GLN A 30 -8.25 8.72 -5.41
C GLN A 30 -7.87 7.50 -4.54
N PRO A 31 -6.62 7.02 -4.59
CA PRO A 31 -6.23 5.82 -3.86
C PRO A 31 -6.34 6.04 -2.33
N ALA A 32 -6.72 5.00 -1.58
CA ALA A 32 -6.78 5.05 -0.12
C ALA A 32 -5.39 5.22 0.51
N TYR A 33 -4.37 4.60 -0.09
CA TYR A 33 -2.98 4.65 0.36
C TYR A 33 -2.05 4.94 -0.82
N ILE A 34 -1.07 5.81 -0.58
CA ILE A 34 -0.01 6.16 -1.53
C ILE A 34 1.33 5.82 -0.89
N TYR A 35 2.07 4.90 -1.49
CA TYR A 35 3.43 4.54 -1.08
C TYR A 35 4.44 5.25 -1.96
N MET A 36 5.25 6.12 -1.36
CA MET A 36 6.29 6.90 -2.05
C MET A 36 7.66 6.31 -1.72
N SER A 37 8.34 5.74 -2.72
CA SER A 37 9.70 5.21 -2.61
C SER A 37 10.58 5.87 -3.66
N MET A 38 11.07 7.05 -3.35
CA MET A 38 11.87 7.88 -4.26
C MET A 38 13.08 8.43 -3.50
N GLY A 39 14.16 8.74 -4.22
CA GLY A 39 15.33 9.38 -3.60
C GLY A 39 16.67 8.82 -4.09
N MET A 40 16.78 7.55 -4.47
CA MET A 40 18.04 7.00 -4.98
C MET A 40 18.57 7.81 -6.18
N ASN A 41 17.69 8.30 -7.03
CA ASN A 41 18.05 9.17 -8.16
C ASN A 41 18.29 10.63 -7.78
N ASP A 42 18.04 11.01 -6.54
CA ASP A 42 18.17 12.38 -6.04
C ASP A 42 19.44 12.57 -5.22
N VAL A 43 19.89 11.55 -4.47
CA VAL A 43 20.99 11.63 -3.49
C VAL A 43 22.30 12.19 -4.07
N ASN A 44 22.58 12.00 -5.35
CA ASN A 44 23.74 12.55 -6.05
C ASN A 44 23.43 13.80 -6.89
N MET A 45 22.19 14.29 -6.87
CA MET A 45 21.71 15.33 -7.78
C MET A 45 21.25 16.63 -7.08
N CYS A 46 21.02 16.57 -5.78
CA CYS A 46 20.62 17.70 -4.96
C CYS A 46 21.19 17.60 -3.55
N THR A 47 21.10 18.67 -2.80
CA THR A 47 21.45 18.68 -1.37
C THR A 47 20.31 18.06 -0.55
N GLU A 48 20.62 17.66 0.70
CA GLU A 48 19.59 17.19 1.65
C GLU A 48 18.46 18.21 1.81
N GLU A 49 18.78 19.50 1.97
CA GLU A 49 17.79 20.57 2.11
C GLU A 49 16.86 20.68 0.89
N GLU A 50 17.41 20.62 -0.33
CA GLU A 50 16.63 20.61 -1.56
C GLU A 50 15.74 19.34 -1.65
N TYR A 51 16.27 18.18 -1.28
CA TYR A 51 15.53 16.93 -1.26
C TYR A 51 14.31 16.98 -0.32
N ILE A 52 14.50 17.50 0.90
CA ILE A 52 13.43 17.73 1.87
C ILE A 52 12.36 18.68 1.32
N ASN A 53 12.78 19.78 0.70
CA ASN A 53 11.85 20.73 0.08
C ASN A 53 11.03 20.08 -1.04
N TYR A 54 11.65 19.27 -1.90
CA TYR A 54 10.93 18.53 -2.96
C TYR A 54 9.89 17.58 -2.38
N TYR A 55 10.21 16.86 -1.28
CA TYR A 55 9.24 16.00 -0.62
C TYR A 55 8.08 16.79 0.01
N GLN A 56 8.35 17.92 0.65
CA GLN A 56 7.30 18.80 1.19
C GLN A 56 6.34 19.29 0.11
N GLU A 57 6.89 19.73 -1.03
CA GLU A 57 6.10 20.16 -2.19
C GLU A 57 5.28 19.01 -2.76
N ALA A 58 5.87 17.84 -2.94
CA ALA A 58 5.19 16.65 -3.45
C ALA A 58 4.05 16.20 -2.54
N ILE A 59 4.29 16.08 -1.23
CA ILE A 59 3.27 15.71 -0.24
C ILE A 59 2.12 16.73 -0.26
N SER A 60 2.45 18.03 -0.27
CA SER A 60 1.43 19.10 -0.33
C SER A 60 0.58 19.01 -1.60
N SER A 61 1.20 18.77 -2.76
CA SER A 61 0.49 18.60 -4.03
C SER A 61 -0.42 17.38 -4.01
N ILE A 62 0.09 16.23 -3.54
CA ILE A 62 -0.68 15.00 -3.42
C ILE A 62 -1.87 15.18 -2.47
N GLN A 63 -1.70 15.85 -1.33
CA GLN A 63 -2.79 16.11 -0.38
C GLN A 63 -3.87 17.04 -0.94
N GLN A 64 -3.51 17.96 -1.85
CA GLN A 64 -4.49 18.80 -2.54
C GLN A 64 -5.30 17.99 -3.57
N LEU A 65 -4.66 17.07 -4.29
CA LEU A 65 -5.29 16.21 -5.31
C LEU A 65 -6.07 15.06 -4.68
N CYS A 66 -5.53 14.47 -3.60
CA CYS A 66 -6.04 13.28 -2.93
C CYS A 66 -6.25 13.52 -1.42
N PRO A 67 -7.19 14.38 -1.01
CA PRO A 67 -7.31 14.85 0.38
C PRO A 67 -7.66 13.75 1.40
N ASN A 68 -8.16 12.61 0.95
CA ASN A 68 -8.56 11.48 1.80
C ASN A 68 -7.54 10.32 1.78
N SER A 69 -6.41 10.50 1.12
CA SER A 69 -5.37 9.47 1.03
C SER A 69 -4.43 9.50 2.25
N ASN A 70 -4.01 8.33 2.66
CA ASN A 70 -2.86 8.16 3.55
C ASN A 70 -1.58 8.06 2.70
N ILE A 71 -0.53 8.73 3.15
CA ILE A 71 0.76 8.78 2.45
C ILE A 71 1.82 8.10 3.31
N ILE A 72 2.48 7.09 2.77
CA ILE A 72 3.58 6.37 3.39
C ILE A 72 4.85 6.71 2.59
N VAL A 73 5.79 7.37 3.24
CA VAL A 73 7.05 7.81 2.64
C VAL A 73 8.16 6.88 3.07
N ALA A 74 8.67 6.09 2.14
CA ALA A 74 9.77 5.16 2.40
C ALA A 74 11.12 5.87 2.31
N GLY A 75 12.00 5.59 3.27
CA GLY A 75 13.40 5.98 3.20
C GLY A 75 14.11 5.32 2.01
N ILE A 76 15.16 5.96 1.53
CA ILE A 76 16.05 5.42 0.50
C ILE A 76 16.73 4.16 1.05
N THR A 77 16.71 3.08 0.30
CA THR A 77 17.36 1.81 0.68
C THR A 77 18.88 1.91 0.57
N PRO A 78 19.67 1.11 1.32
CA PRO A 78 21.11 1.13 1.22
C PRO A 78 21.59 0.60 -0.14
N VAL A 79 22.85 0.94 -0.48
CA VAL A 79 23.59 0.34 -1.58
C VAL A 79 24.61 -0.68 -1.05
N ALA A 80 25.11 -1.56 -1.90
CA ALA A 80 26.16 -2.51 -1.56
C ALA A 80 27.45 -1.78 -1.13
N SER A 81 28.26 -2.41 -0.27
CA SER A 81 29.51 -1.84 0.26
C SER A 81 30.55 -1.48 -0.80
N ASP A 82 30.49 -2.11 -1.96
CA ASP A 82 31.37 -1.87 -3.12
C ASP A 82 30.71 -1.03 -4.22
N SER A 83 29.58 -0.43 -3.95
CA SER A 83 28.89 0.45 -4.91
C SER A 83 29.64 1.76 -5.09
N ASP A 84 29.92 2.11 -6.35
CA ASP A 84 30.50 3.42 -6.70
C ASP A 84 29.42 4.51 -6.90
N TYR A 85 28.14 4.18 -6.68
CA TYR A 85 27.03 5.09 -6.97
C TYR A 85 26.90 6.20 -5.92
N THR A 86 26.88 5.84 -4.65
CA THR A 86 26.77 6.77 -3.50
C THR A 86 27.26 6.10 -2.22
N ASP A 87 27.42 6.89 -1.15
CA ASP A 87 27.79 6.42 0.17
C ASP A 87 26.55 6.20 1.05
N ASN A 88 26.49 5.07 1.76
CA ASN A 88 25.41 4.76 2.70
C ASN A 88 25.30 5.76 3.86
N ALA A 89 26.39 6.46 4.23
CA ALA A 89 26.33 7.54 5.20
C ALA A 89 25.56 8.76 4.66
N GLU A 90 25.69 9.08 3.37
CA GLU A 90 24.92 10.15 2.73
C GLU A 90 23.44 9.73 2.60
N ILE A 91 23.14 8.49 2.22
CA ILE A 91 21.77 7.97 2.19
C ILE A 91 21.09 8.12 3.56
N ARG A 92 21.77 7.70 4.65
CA ARG A 92 21.21 7.84 6.01
C ARG A 92 20.93 9.29 6.37
N LYS A 93 21.81 10.20 6.01
CA LYS A 93 21.60 11.64 6.25
C LYS A 93 20.36 12.17 5.56
N PHE A 94 20.09 11.78 4.31
CA PHE A 94 18.87 12.11 3.60
C PHE A 94 17.62 11.51 4.28
N ASN A 95 17.72 10.26 4.72
CA ASN A 95 16.66 9.56 5.44
C ASN A 95 16.36 10.21 6.80
N ASP A 96 17.37 10.56 7.58
CA ASP A 96 17.23 11.25 8.86
C ASP A 96 16.50 12.59 8.69
N GLY A 97 16.88 13.37 7.68
CA GLY A 97 16.21 14.62 7.35
C GLY A 97 14.75 14.44 6.91
N LEU A 98 14.49 13.40 6.12
CA LEU A 98 13.15 13.06 5.65
C LEU A 98 12.24 12.60 6.81
N GLU A 99 12.73 11.73 7.69
CA GLU A 99 12.03 11.29 8.89
C GLU A 99 11.69 12.47 9.81
N GLN A 100 12.66 13.34 10.08
CA GLN A 100 12.45 14.53 10.90
C GLN A 100 11.41 15.47 10.28
N MET A 101 11.48 15.72 8.98
CA MET A 101 10.49 16.54 8.28
C MET A 101 9.08 15.99 8.42
N ILE A 102 8.90 14.67 8.22
CA ILE A 102 7.58 14.03 8.36
C ILE A 102 7.08 14.12 9.81
N ALA A 103 7.95 13.91 10.80
CA ALA A 103 7.60 14.08 12.20
C ALA A 103 7.14 15.51 12.52
N ASP A 104 7.79 16.51 11.94
CA ASP A 104 7.46 17.93 12.13
C ASP A 104 6.13 18.34 11.49
N LEU A 105 5.66 17.61 10.46
CA LEU A 105 4.33 17.84 9.88
C LEU A 105 3.21 17.59 10.88
N GLN A 106 3.39 16.68 11.84
CA GLN A 106 2.39 16.27 12.83
C GLN A 106 1.03 15.85 12.21
N GLN A 107 1.09 15.21 11.04
CA GLN A 107 -0.08 14.77 10.30
C GLN A 107 -0.24 13.25 10.41
N PRO A 108 -1.34 12.75 11.00
CA PRO A 108 -1.51 11.31 11.23
C PRO A 108 -1.68 10.48 9.94
N ASN A 109 -1.99 11.13 8.83
CA ASN A 109 -2.15 10.52 7.51
C ASN A 109 -0.87 10.59 6.65
N VAL A 110 0.27 11.05 7.20
CA VAL A 110 1.59 11.04 6.55
C VAL A 110 2.58 10.41 7.50
N VAL A 111 3.19 9.29 7.10
CA VAL A 111 4.12 8.54 7.96
C VAL A 111 5.41 8.21 7.23
N TYR A 112 6.51 8.21 7.97
CA TYR A 112 7.79 7.69 7.50
C TYR A 112 7.84 6.17 7.66
N PHE A 113 8.43 5.49 6.69
CA PHE A 113 8.70 4.06 6.71
C PHE A 113 10.20 3.81 6.53
N ASP A 114 10.83 3.22 7.53
CA ASP A 114 12.26 2.91 7.50
C ASP A 114 12.55 1.68 6.63
N ALA A 115 12.52 1.87 5.31
CA ALA A 115 12.90 0.84 4.35
C ALA A 115 14.40 0.54 4.37
N TYR A 116 15.23 1.49 4.82
CA TYR A 116 16.67 1.32 4.91
C TYR A 116 17.04 0.16 5.85
N SER A 117 16.54 0.19 7.08
CA SER A 117 16.85 -0.82 8.10
C SER A 117 16.39 -2.23 7.74
N ILE A 118 15.34 -2.37 6.92
CA ILE A 118 14.87 -3.69 6.44
C ILE A 118 15.86 -4.29 5.44
N VAL A 119 16.45 -3.45 4.59
CA VAL A 119 17.34 -3.88 3.50
C VAL A 119 18.79 -3.95 3.94
N ALA A 120 19.16 -3.21 4.99
CA ALA A 120 20.52 -3.16 5.48
C ALA A 120 20.94 -4.46 6.19
N ASP A 121 22.19 -4.85 6.01
CA ASP A 121 22.84 -5.79 6.90
C ASP A 121 23.02 -5.13 8.27
N PRO A 122 22.59 -5.76 9.37
CA PRO A 122 22.58 -5.14 10.70
C PRO A 122 23.99 -4.85 11.25
N ASP A 123 25.01 -5.55 10.78
CA ASP A 123 26.40 -5.40 11.25
C ASP A 123 27.15 -4.32 10.47
N THR A 124 26.95 -4.25 9.16
CA THR A 124 27.69 -3.33 8.28
C THR A 124 26.92 -2.07 7.91
N GLN A 125 25.58 -2.11 7.98
CA GLN A 125 24.69 -1.05 7.52
C GLN A 125 24.74 -0.81 6.00
N ASP A 126 25.35 -1.71 5.25
CA ASP A 126 25.28 -1.76 3.79
C ASP A 126 24.11 -2.64 3.34
N MET A 127 23.76 -2.61 2.04
CA MET A 127 22.77 -3.52 1.51
C MET A 127 23.14 -4.97 1.83
N ASN A 128 22.19 -5.71 2.41
CA ASN A 128 22.36 -7.16 2.60
C ASN A 128 22.58 -7.82 1.22
N PRO A 129 23.68 -8.57 1.04
CA PRO A 129 24.01 -9.18 -0.25
C PRO A 129 22.88 -10.07 -0.83
N ASP A 130 22.09 -10.70 0.03
CA ASP A 130 20.96 -11.54 -0.38
C ASP A 130 19.79 -10.74 -0.97
N TYR A 131 19.80 -9.42 -0.76
CA TYR A 131 18.76 -8.50 -1.22
C TYR A 131 19.14 -7.74 -2.48
N SER A 132 20.38 -7.89 -2.95
CA SER A 132 20.85 -7.24 -4.18
C SER A 132 20.23 -7.88 -5.43
N GLY A 133 19.78 -7.04 -6.36
CA GLY A 133 19.39 -7.44 -7.72
C GLY A 133 20.61 -7.76 -8.64
N GLY A 134 21.83 -7.61 -8.13
CA GLY A 134 23.07 -7.96 -8.80
C GLY A 134 23.95 -6.79 -9.25
N ASP A 135 23.46 -5.55 -9.09
CA ASP A 135 24.24 -4.32 -9.41
C ASP A 135 24.60 -3.49 -8.18
N GLY A 136 24.22 -3.96 -6.99
CA GLY A 136 24.51 -3.31 -5.71
C GLY A 136 23.68 -2.04 -5.44
N ILE A 137 22.66 -1.75 -6.25
CA ILE A 137 21.76 -0.60 -6.12
C ILE A 137 20.31 -1.04 -6.10
N HIS A 138 19.91 -1.82 -7.12
CA HIS A 138 18.53 -2.30 -7.24
C HIS A 138 18.28 -3.54 -6.38
N LEU A 139 17.08 -3.61 -5.81
CA LEU A 139 16.67 -4.72 -4.96
C LEU A 139 16.28 -5.95 -5.80
N ALA A 140 16.58 -7.13 -5.27
CA ALA A 140 16.01 -8.37 -5.77
C ALA A 140 14.48 -8.37 -5.61
N SER A 141 13.76 -9.00 -6.53
CA SER A 141 12.29 -9.00 -6.51
C SER A 141 11.68 -9.63 -5.24
N THR A 142 12.40 -10.52 -4.57
CA THR A 142 11.99 -11.17 -3.32
C THR A 142 11.89 -10.21 -2.13
N VAL A 143 12.66 -9.12 -2.12
CA VAL A 143 12.71 -8.14 -1.03
C VAL A 143 11.42 -7.32 -0.95
N TYR A 144 10.73 -7.13 -2.08
CA TYR A 144 9.49 -6.35 -2.10
C TYR A 144 8.39 -6.97 -1.22
N GLN A 145 8.36 -8.29 -1.06
CA GLN A 145 7.41 -8.93 -0.15
C GLN A 145 7.71 -8.57 1.31
N GLU A 146 8.99 -8.57 1.72
CA GLU A 146 9.39 -8.21 3.08
C GLU A 146 9.09 -6.73 3.38
N LEU A 147 9.32 -5.84 2.41
CA LEU A 147 8.95 -4.43 2.54
C LEU A 147 7.44 -4.25 2.69
N LEU A 148 6.63 -4.96 1.91
CA LEU A 148 5.17 -4.91 2.00
C LEU A 148 4.68 -5.45 3.34
N ASP A 149 5.21 -6.58 3.81
CA ASP A 149 4.83 -7.18 5.10
C ASP A 149 5.15 -6.24 6.26
N ALA A 150 6.21 -5.43 6.15
CA ALA A 150 6.56 -4.41 7.14
C ALA A 150 5.70 -3.14 7.06
N VAL A 151 5.13 -2.83 5.89
CA VAL A 151 4.23 -1.67 5.70
C VAL A 151 2.85 -1.90 6.30
N TYR A 152 2.29 -3.11 6.21
CA TYR A 152 0.93 -3.40 6.69
C TYR A 152 0.67 -3.00 8.15
N PRO A 153 1.54 -3.31 9.12
CA PRO A 153 1.33 -2.87 10.50
C PRO A 153 1.32 -1.35 10.68
N ILE A 154 2.02 -0.61 9.81
CA ILE A 154 2.03 0.86 9.82
C ILE A 154 0.68 1.38 9.32
N MET A 155 0.12 0.79 8.26
CA MET A 155 -1.20 1.15 7.75
C MET A 155 -2.28 1.01 8.82
N ASP A 156 -2.18 0.00 9.70
CA ASP A 156 -3.12 -0.22 10.81
C ASP A 156 -3.08 0.91 11.86
N THR A 157 -2.00 1.68 11.93
CA THR A 157 -1.86 2.84 12.84
C THR A 157 -2.39 4.14 12.26
N MET A 158 -2.63 4.19 10.95
CA MET A 158 -3.07 5.39 10.23
C MET A 158 -4.60 5.56 10.32
N PRO A 159 -5.13 6.77 10.09
CA PRO A 159 -6.57 6.97 9.97
C PRO A 159 -7.17 6.06 8.89
N ILE A 160 -8.35 5.50 9.15
CA ILE A 160 -9.05 4.70 8.12
C ILE A 160 -9.54 5.66 7.02
N PRO A 161 -9.08 5.52 5.77
CA PRO A 161 -9.56 6.34 4.66
C PRO A 161 -11.08 6.23 4.47
N ASP A 162 -11.74 7.31 4.05
CA ASP A 162 -13.19 7.35 3.90
C ASP A 162 -13.69 6.30 2.91
N SER A 163 -12.96 6.05 1.82
CA SER A 163 -13.29 5.00 0.84
C SER A 163 -13.29 3.60 1.45
N ILE A 164 -12.36 3.31 2.35
CA ILE A 164 -12.31 2.03 3.08
C ILE A 164 -13.45 1.95 4.11
N ARG A 165 -13.72 3.05 4.82
CA ARG A 165 -14.82 3.12 5.80
C ARG A 165 -16.18 2.88 5.15
N GLU A 166 -16.42 3.43 3.97
CA GLU A 166 -17.63 3.20 3.19
C GLU A 166 -17.79 1.73 2.76
N LEU A 167 -16.70 1.08 2.33
CA LEU A 167 -16.71 -0.34 1.99
C LEU A 167 -17.03 -1.23 3.20
N LEU A 168 -16.46 -0.93 4.37
CA LEU A 168 -16.73 -1.66 5.61
C LEU A 168 -18.21 -1.53 6.01
N GLN A 169 -18.79 -0.33 5.94
CA GLN A 169 -20.22 -0.10 6.24
C GLN A 169 -21.14 -0.85 5.27
N GLN A 170 -20.78 -0.95 3.99
CA GLN A 170 -21.53 -1.71 3.00
C GLN A 170 -21.46 -3.22 3.26
N SER A 171 -20.32 -3.74 3.70
CA SER A 171 -20.14 -5.15 4.02
C SER A 171 -20.95 -5.56 5.25
N ASP A 172 -20.96 -4.73 6.30
CA ASP A 172 -21.74 -4.97 7.52
C ASP A 172 -23.26 -4.95 7.23
N PHE A 173 -23.70 -4.07 6.33
CA PHE A 173 -25.11 -4.01 5.93
C PHE A 173 -25.50 -5.25 5.07
N SER A 174 -24.60 -5.74 4.23
CA SER A 174 -24.84 -6.95 3.44
C SER A 174 -24.95 -8.19 4.33
N ALA A 175 -24.07 -8.34 5.32
CA ALA A 175 -24.13 -9.44 6.29
C ALA A 175 -25.42 -9.42 7.11
N ALA A 176 -25.86 -8.24 7.55
CA ALA A 176 -27.10 -8.08 8.32
C ALA A 176 -28.35 -8.38 7.49
N THR A 177 -28.33 -8.15 6.16
CA THR A 177 -29.44 -8.48 5.28
C THR A 177 -29.52 -9.97 4.93
N GLU A 178 -28.39 -10.67 4.90
CA GLU A 178 -28.32 -12.13 4.71
C GLU A 178 -28.85 -12.88 5.96
N GLU A 179 -28.49 -12.46 7.18
CA GLU A 179 -29.02 -13.04 8.42
C GLU A 179 -30.54 -12.86 8.56
N THR A 180 -31.09 -11.71 8.12
CA THR A 180 -32.54 -11.48 8.18
C THR A 180 -33.33 -12.25 7.12
N THR A 181 -32.73 -12.71 6.04
CA THR A 181 -33.38 -13.56 5.03
C THR A 181 -33.38 -15.04 5.42
N GLU A 182 -32.41 -15.52 6.17
CA GLU A 182 -32.38 -16.91 6.67
C GLU A 182 -33.39 -17.14 7.82
N GLU A 183 -33.65 -16.14 8.69
CA GLU A 183 -34.65 -16.25 9.76
C GLU A 183 -36.10 -16.23 9.25
N THR A 184 -36.37 -15.81 8.03
CA THR A 184 -37.76 -15.76 7.46
C THR A 184 -38.17 -16.99 6.67
N GLU A 185 -37.27 -17.95 6.41
CA GLU A 185 -37.60 -19.19 5.70
C GLU A 185 -37.93 -20.39 6.62
N GLU A 186 -37.82 -20.28 7.95
CA GLU A 186 -38.10 -21.38 8.91
C GLU A 186 -39.51 -21.39 9.51
N GLU A 187 -40.40 -20.47 9.18
CA GLU A 187 -41.77 -20.42 9.74
C GLU A 187 -42.89 -20.57 8.70
N THR A 188 -42.92 -21.66 7.90
CA THR A 188 -44.16 -22.12 7.27
C THR A 188 -44.17 -23.63 7.07
N ASP A 189 -44.25 -24.36 8.18
CA ASP A 189 -44.73 -25.74 8.13
C ASP A 189 -45.68 -25.97 9.31
N PHE A 190 -46.98 -25.57 9.12
CA PHE A 190 -48.04 -25.92 10.03
C PHE A 190 -49.23 -26.52 9.27
N ASP A 191 -49.26 -27.84 9.36
CA ASP A 191 -50.41 -28.68 9.61
C ASP A 191 -51.72 -28.46 8.79
N SER A 192 -52.07 -29.49 8.04
CA SER A 192 -53.48 -29.94 8.03
C SER A 192 -53.55 -31.44 7.71
N GLY A 193 -53.97 -32.14 8.72
CA GLY A 193 -54.10 -33.57 8.73
C GLY A 193 -55.28 -34.16 7.98
N ALA A 194 -55.28 -35.48 8.04
CA ALA A 194 -56.37 -36.44 7.88
C ALA A 194 -56.85 -36.68 6.43
N ASP A 195 -56.76 -37.84 5.92
CA ASP A 195 -57.62 -38.96 6.20
C ASP A 195 -57.31 -40.20 5.32
N SER A 196 -57.43 -41.32 5.93
CA SER A 196 -57.70 -42.69 5.53
C SER A 196 -57.75 -43.07 4.03
N GLY A 197 -57.17 -44.23 3.71
CA GLY A 197 -57.50 -45.00 2.54
C GLY A 197 -56.52 -46.14 2.20
N ASN A 198 -56.63 -47.23 2.94
CA ASN A 198 -56.36 -48.61 2.70
C ASN A 198 -56.39 -49.06 1.21
N TRP A 199 -55.57 -50.04 0.88
CA TRP A 199 -55.71 -51.23 0.03
C TRP A 199 -54.48 -51.56 -0.82
N THR A 200 -53.81 -52.59 -0.37
CA THR A 200 -53.37 -53.89 -0.96
C THR A 200 -52.77 -53.93 -2.36
N ASP A 201 -51.66 -54.59 -2.30
CA ASP A 201 -51.22 -55.80 -3.03
C ASP A 201 -50.65 -55.71 -4.44
N SER A 202 -49.55 -56.35 -4.49
CA SER A 202 -49.04 -57.41 -5.39
C SER A 202 -48.04 -57.01 -6.48
N GLU A 203 -46.95 -57.68 -6.30
CA GLU A 203 -46.21 -58.56 -7.24
C GLU A 203 -45.50 -57.94 -8.44
N THR A 204 -44.20 -58.12 -8.42
CA THR A 204 -43.29 -59.07 -9.04
C THR A 204 -42.72 -58.69 -10.42
N TYR A 205 -41.43 -58.96 -10.55
CA TYR A 205 -40.56 -59.32 -11.71
C TYR A 205 -40.33 -58.17 -12.76
N GLU A 206 -39.11 -57.85 -13.15
CA GLU A 206 -37.84 -58.60 -13.43
C GLU A 206 -36.62 -57.70 -13.16
#